data_3984696389aa06bd05f7b4261384cf94
#
_entry.id   3984696389aa06bd05f7b4261384cf94
#
_cell.length_a   1.000
_cell.length_b   1.000
_cell.length_c   1.000
_cell.angle_alpha   90.00
_cell.angle_beta   90.00
_cell.angle_gamma   90.00
#
_symmetry.space_group_name_H-M   'P 1'
#
loop_
_entity.id
_entity.type
_entity.pdbx_description
1 polymer ?
#
loop_
_entity_poly.entity_id
_entity_poly.type
_entity_poly.pdbx_seq_one_letter_code
_entity_poly.pdbx_strand_id
1 'polypeptide(L)'
;MSYGFDPYLSSWSPYHGAVYAVTESVAKIVAAGGDYSKIRFTFQEYFRRMTEDPKRWSQPFAALLGAYAAQIGFGLPSIGGKDSMSGTFQDIDVPPTLVSFAVDMALEQDIITPELKKAGNKLVWLKIERDENDLPVYEKVMEQYGKIHEDIQKGRIVSAYALDRHGIASAVSKMAFGNGLGVQLETTVDKKDLFAPAFGDLIAEVPAGEVENLVADYTEIGAVTEEAVLAYGDVTISLKEAEQAWTGTLEKVFATKSAADSDKKVEEKLFNTADIHICSH
;
A
#
# COMPACT_ATOMS: atom_id res chain seq x y z
N MET A 1 3.20 5.96 -9.46
CA MET A 1 1.73 6.05 -9.23
C MET A 1 1.31 4.96 -8.26
N SER A 2 0.45 5.30 -7.33
CA SER A 2 -0.13 4.38 -6.35
C SER A 2 -1.64 4.57 -6.24
N TYR A 3 -2.30 3.72 -5.46
CA TYR A 3 -3.70 3.91 -5.10
C TYR A 3 -3.95 3.52 -3.64
N GLY A 4 -5.03 4.08 -3.07
CA GLY A 4 -5.55 3.71 -1.75
C GLY A 4 -7.06 3.54 -1.80
N PHE A 5 -7.55 2.48 -1.17
CA PHE A 5 -8.98 2.19 -0.98
C PHE A 5 -9.16 0.94 -0.10
N ASP A 6 -10.06 1.03 0.86
CA ASP A 6 -10.53 -0.15 1.59
C ASP A 6 -12.06 -0.17 1.70
N PRO A 7 -12.72 -1.23 1.17
CA PRO A 7 -14.18 -1.31 1.13
C PRO A 7 -14.82 -1.48 2.50
N TYR A 8 -14.12 -2.08 3.46
CA TYR A 8 -14.66 -2.32 4.80
C TYR A 8 -14.64 -1.05 5.63
N LEU A 9 -13.50 -0.32 5.61
CA LEU A 9 -13.39 0.98 6.26
C LEU A 9 -14.38 1.97 5.67
N SER A 10 -14.50 2.01 4.34
CA SER A 10 -15.46 2.88 3.63
C SER A 10 -16.92 2.53 3.96
N SER A 11 -17.24 1.25 4.16
CA SER A 11 -18.59 0.81 4.56
C SER A 11 -18.90 1.17 6.01
N TRP A 12 -17.90 1.12 6.88
CA TRP A 12 -18.02 1.55 8.27
C TRP A 12 -18.18 3.07 8.39
N SER A 13 -17.32 3.81 7.71
CA SER A 13 -17.35 5.28 7.66
C SER A 13 -16.79 5.77 6.33
N PRO A 14 -17.64 6.28 5.41
CA PRO A 14 -17.15 6.84 4.14
C PRO A 14 -16.16 7.98 4.31
N TYR A 15 -16.30 8.76 5.40
CA TYR A 15 -15.35 9.82 5.75
C TYR A 15 -13.94 9.26 6.04
N HIS A 16 -13.83 8.32 7.00
CA HIS A 16 -12.56 7.68 7.32
C HIS A 16 -12.01 6.89 6.15
N GLY A 17 -12.89 6.19 5.40
CA GLY A 17 -12.50 5.48 4.19
C GLY A 17 -11.80 6.38 3.18
N ALA A 18 -12.32 7.58 2.95
CA ALA A 18 -11.72 8.53 2.03
C ALA A 18 -10.43 9.18 2.60
N VAL A 19 -10.40 9.52 3.90
CA VAL A 19 -9.17 10.01 4.56
C VAL A 19 -8.05 9.00 4.40
N TYR A 20 -8.32 7.72 4.68
CA TYR A 20 -7.30 6.68 4.60
C TYR A 20 -7.04 6.22 3.17
N ALA A 21 -7.96 6.36 2.21
CA ALA A 21 -7.65 6.17 0.80
C ALA A 21 -6.56 7.15 0.33
N VAL A 22 -6.68 8.43 0.71
CA VAL A 22 -5.64 9.44 0.43
C VAL A 22 -4.34 9.10 1.16
N THR A 23 -4.41 8.85 2.47
CA THR A 23 -3.22 8.55 3.29
C THR A 23 -2.48 7.31 2.80
N GLU A 24 -3.18 6.23 2.45
CA GLU A 24 -2.60 5.00 1.91
C GLU A 24 -1.91 5.24 0.56
N SER A 25 -2.54 6.01 -0.34
CA SER A 25 -1.92 6.32 -1.62
C SER A 25 -0.64 7.14 -1.46
N VAL A 26 -0.58 8.08 -0.49
CA VAL A 26 0.64 8.82 -0.13
C VAL A 26 1.69 7.88 0.45
N ALA A 27 1.32 7.04 1.44
CA ALA A 27 2.24 6.08 2.07
C ALA A 27 2.92 5.15 1.06
N LYS A 28 2.18 4.68 0.05
CA LYS A 28 2.72 3.83 -1.02
C LYS A 28 3.72 4.55 -1.93
N ILE A 29 3.52 5.84 -2.20
CA ILE A 29 4.53 6.65 -2.92
C ILE A 29 5.80 6.78 -2.08
N VAL A 30 5.66 7.09 -0.78
CA VAL A 30 6.80 7.22 0.14
C VAL A 30 7.53 5.88 0.27
N ALA A 31 6.80 4.77 0.41
CA ALA A 31 7.38 3.42 0.48
C ALA A 31 8.21 3.05 -0.76
N ALA A 32 7.87 3.61 -1.92
CA ALA A 32 8.63 3.43 -3.15
C ALA A 32 9.80 4.42 -3.32
N GLY A 33 10.03 5.33 -2.37
CA GLY A 33 11.10 6.33 -2.42
C GLY A 33 10.68 7.70 -2.96
N GLY A 34 9.39 7.90 -3.28
CA GLY A 34 8.88 9.19 -3.74
C GLY A 34 8.83 10.26 -2.63
N ASP A 35 8.75 11.51 -3.05
CA ASP A 35 8.64 12.67 -2.18
C ASP A 35 7.16 13.05 -2.01
N TYR A 36 6.59 12.81 -0.82
CA TYR A 36 5.18 13.09 -0.58
C TYR A 36 4.76 14.51 -0.97
N SER A 37 5.65 15.50 -0.82
CA SER A 37 5.34 16.91 -1.08
C SER A 37 5.07 17.26 -2.55
N LYS A 38 5.49 16.38 -3.46
CA LYS A 38 5.34 16.53 -4.91
C LYS A 38 4.09 15.84 -5.47
N ILE A 39 3.39 15.07 -4.65
CA ILE A 39 2.23 14.29 -5.08
C ILE A 39 1.10 15.19 -5.64
N ARG A 40 0.42 14.66 -6.65
CA ARG A 40 -0.87 15.16 -7.15
C ARG A 40 -1.85 14.00 -7.18
N PHE A 41 -3.11 14.28 -6.80
CA PHE A 41 -4.15 13.26 -6.75
C PHE A 41 -5.07 13.31 -7.96
N THR A 42 -5.67 12.16 -8.25
CA THR A 42 -6.93 12.05 -8.99
C THR A 42 -7.81 11.05 -8.27
N PHE A 43 -9.12 11.32 -8.19
CA PHE A 43 -10.05 10.47 -7.46
C PHE A 43 -11.00 9.78 -8.40
N GLN A 44 -11.31 8.51 -8.11
CA GLN A 44 -12.36 7.75 -8.75
C GLN A 44 -13.40 7.41 -7.70
N GLU A 45 -14.61 7.91 -7.91
CA GLU A 45 -15.73 7.65 -7.01
C GLU A 45 -16.76 6.74 -7.66
N TYR A 46 -17.33 5.81 -6.86
CA TYR A 46 -18.38 4.92 -7.30
C TYR A 46 -19.30 4.60 -6.14
N PHE A 47 -20.55 5.09 -6.27
CA PHE A 47 -21.56 4.93 -5.23
C PHE A 47 -22.80 4.20 -5.79
N ARG A 48 -23.59 3.61 -4.88
CA ARG A 48 -24.88 3.01 -5.21
C ARG A 48 -25.82 4.02 -5.87
N ARG A 49 -26.82 3.53 -6.59
CA ARG A 49 -27.81 4.40 -7.24
C ARG A 49 -28.45 5.35 -6.22
N MET A 50 -28.44 6.62 -6.53
CA MET A 50 -29.10 7.64 -5.74
C MET A 50 -30.62 7.55 -5.91
N THR A 51 -31.35 7.83 -4.84
CA THR A 51 -32.80 7.93 -4.77
C THR A 51 -33.18 9.20 -4.02
N GLU A 52 -34.42 9.38 -3.64
CA GLU A 52 -34.84 10.50 -2.77
C GLU A 52 -34.47 10.30 -1.29
N ASP A 53 -33.90 9.13 -0.93
CA ASP A 53 -33.42 8.85 0.43
C ASP A 53 -32.15 9.65 0.76
N PRO A 54 -32.20 10.60 1.71
CA PRO A 54 -31.06 11.42 2.08
C PRO A 54 -29.87 10.61 2.63
N LYS A 55 -30.10 9.41 3.16
CA LYS A 55 -29.03 8.54 3.63
C LYS A 55 -28.15 8.04 2.48
N ARG A 56 -28.71 7.89 1.27
CA ARG A 56 -27.92 7.53 0.09
C ARG A 56 -26.99 8.67 -0.31
N TRP A 57 -27.45 9.90 -0.24
CA TRP A 57 -26.67 11.10 -0.55
C TRP A 57 -25.61 11.43 0.48
N SER A 58 -25.79 11.02 1.75
CA SER A 58 -24.79 11.25 2.79
C SER A 58 -23.49 10.49 2.56
N GLN A 59 -23.50 9.36 1.85
CA GLN A 59 -22.29 8.56 1.60
C GLN A 59 -21.27 9.26 0.70
N PRO A 60 -21.62 9.71 -0.53
CA PRO A 60 -20.70 10.47 -1.36
C PRO A 60 -20.28 11.78 -0.69
N PHE A 61 -21.21 12.46 0.00
CA PHE A 61 -20.88 13.69 0.70
C PHE A 61 -19.84 13.48 1.81
N ALA A 62 -20.00 12.44 2.63
CA ALA A 62 -19.03 12.10 3.68
C ALA A 62 -17.66 11.69 3.10
N ALA A 63 -17.62 10.92 2.00
CA ALA A 63 -16.41 10.56 1.32
C ALA A 63 -15.67 11.81 0.75
N LEU A 64 -16.40 12.71 0.09
CA LEU A 64 -15.86 13.99 -0.39
C LEU A 64 -15.27 14.82 0.73
N LEU A 65 -15.96 14.94 1.87
CA LEU A 65 -15.45 15.66 3.04
C LEU A 65 -14.15 15.03 3.58
N GLY A 66 -14.09 13.70 3.64
CA GLY A 66 -12.87 13.00 4.06
C GLY A 66 -11.69 13.23 3.12
N ALA A 67 -11.91 13.11 1.81
CA ALA A 67 -10.88 13.39 0.81
C ALA A 67 -10.45 14.87 0.82
N TYR A 68 -11.40 15.79 1.00
CA TYR A 68 -11.10 17.21 1.13
C TYR A 68 -10.25 17.49 2.37
N ALA A 69 -10.65 16.96 3.54
CA ALA A 69 -9.89 17.12 4.78
C ALA A 69 -8.45 16.60 4.64
N ALA A 70 -8.28 15.44 4.00
CA ALA A 70 -6.96 14.86 3.76
C ALA A 70 -6.11 15.71 2.81
N GLN A 71 -6.68 16.24 1.73
CA GLN A 71 -5.97 17.16 0.81
C GLN A 71 -5.50 18.41 1.53
N ILE A 72 -6.36 19.04 2.34
CA ILE A 72 -6.01 20.22 3.12
C ILE A 72 -4.93 19.87 4.15
N GLY A 73 -5.09 18.75 4.85
CA GLY A 73 -4.14 18.27 5.86
C GLY A 73 -2.75 18.06 5.31
N PHE A 74 -2.62 17.40 4.16
CA PHE A 74 -1.34 17.21 3.47
C PHE A 74 -0.86 18.44 2.68
N GLY A 75 -1.72 19.42 2.43
CA GLY A 75 -1.40 20.52 1.53
C GLY A 75 -1.22 20.12 0.06
N LEU A 76 -1.84 19.02 -0.36
CA LEU A 76 -1.66 18.41 -1.68
C LEU A 76 -2.95 18.49 -2.52
N PRO A 77 -2.88 18.98 -3.77
CA PRO A 77 -4.06 19.15 -4.60
C PRO A 77 -4.42 17.90 -5.40
N SER A 78 -5.71 17.74 -5.67
CA SER A 78 -6.18 16.88 -6.75
C SER A 78 -6.24 17.65 -8.08
N ILE A 79 -5.91 16.95 -9.18
CA ILE A 79 -5.96 17.51 -10.54
C ILE A 79 -7.29 17.25 -11.24
N GLY A 80 -8.13 16.40 -10.67
CA GLY A 80 -9.42 16.02 -11.21
C GLY A 80 -9.90 14.69 -10.64
N GLY A 81 -10.90 14.14 -11.29
CA GLY A 81 -11.50 12.87 -10.88
C GLY A 81 -12.71 12.53 -11.73
N LYS A 82 -13.38 11.45 -11.35
CA LYS A 82 -14.61 10.99 -11.99
C LYS A 82 -15.48 10.32 -10.93
N ASP A 83 -16.75 10.63 -10.95
CA ASP A 83 -17.74 10.00 -10.09
C ASP A 83 -18.82 9.23 -10.87
N SER A 84 -19.47 8.29 -10.21
CA SER A 84 -20.59 7.55 -10.72
C SER A 84 -21.53 7.13 -9.58
N MET A 85 -22.84 7.31 -9.80
CA MET A 85 -23.89 6.96 -8.85
C MET A 85 -24.75 5.80 -9.39
N SER A 86 -24.14 4.85 -10.11
CA SER A 86 -24.83 3.73 -10.78
C SER A 86 -24.49 2.35 -10.19
N GLY A 87 -23.84 2.31 -9.02
CA GLY A 87 -23.34 1.09 -8.40
C GLY A 87 -24.39 0.24 -7.70
N THR A 88 -25.55 0.05 -8.32
CA THR A 88 -26.60 -0.85 -7.83
C THR A 88 -26.98 -1.82 -8.95
N PHE A 89 -26.93 -3.12 -8.67
CA PHE A 89 -27.42 -4.16 -9.55
C PHE A 89 -28.41 -5.05 -8.78
N GLN A 90 -29.68 -5.00 -9.15
CA GLN A 90 -30.78 -5.64 -8.42
C GLN A 90 -30.81 -5.16 -6.96
N ASP A 91 -30.55 -6.04 -6.00
CA ASP A 91 -30.50 -5.82 -4.55
C ASP A 91 -29.06 -5.66 -4.01
N ILE A 92 -28.03 -5.70 -4.90
CA ILE A 92 -26.64 -5.53 -4.53
C ILE A 92 -26.22 -4.07 -4.75
N ASP A 93 -25.78 -3.42 -3.70
CA ASP A 93 -25.15 -2.11 -3.74
C ASP A 93 -23.62 -2.27 -3.61
N VAL A 94 -22.84 -1.51 -4.39
CA VAL A 94 -21.40 -1.39 -4.16
C VAL A 94 -21.13 -0.69 -2.81
N PRO A 95 -20.03 -1.02 -2.11
CA PRO A 95 -19.62 -0.24 -0.96
C PRO A 95 -19.38 1.21 -1.36
N PRO A 96 -19.53 2.19 -0.45
CA PRO A 96 -19.14 3.56 -0.72
C PRO A 96 -17.67 3.60 -1.16
N THR A 97 -17.41 4.01 -2.39
CA THR A 97 -16.08 3.91 -2.99
C THR A 97 -15.54 5.30 -3.34
N LEU A 98 -14.43 5.66 -2.73
CA LEU A 98 -13.54 6.73 -3.18
C LEU A 98 -12.13 6.14 -3.23
N VAL A 99 -11.61 5.93 -4.43
CA VAL A 99 -10.23 5.52 -4.66
C VAL A 99 -9.39 6.77 -4.87
N SER A 100 -8.32 6.90 -4.08
CA SER A 100 -7.31 7.91 -4.30
C SER A 100 -6.20 7.33 -5.17
N PHE A 101 -5.85 8.00 -6.25
CA PHE A 101 -4.64 7.74 -7.01
C PHE A 101 -3.66 8.89 -6.75
N ALA A 102 -2.45 8.54 -6.31
CA ALA A 102 -1.35 9.47 -6.11
C ALA A 102 -0.32 9.31 -7.23
N VAL A 103 0.15 10.43 -7.76
CA VAL A 103 1.17 10.47 -8.82
C VAL A 103 2.31 11.38 -8.37
N ASP A 104 3.53 10.90 -8.49
CA ASP A 104 4.76 11.65 -8.27
C ASP A 104 5.76 11.37 -9.40
N MET A 105 6.74 12.24 -9.55
CA MET A 105 7.88 12.06 -10.46
C MET A 105 9.15 11.90 -9.63
N ALA A 106 9.85 10.79 -9.82
CA ALA A 106 11.12 10.49 -9.17
C ALA A 106 12.16 10.04 -10.19
N LEU A 107 13.43 10.12 -9.84
CA LEU A 107 14.50 9.54 -10.64
C LEU A 107 14.53 8.03 -10.38
N GLU A 108 14.80 7.22 -11.42
CA GLU A 108 14.85 5.77 -11.31
C GLU A 108 15.78 5.28 -10.19
N GLN A 109 16.93 5.92 -10.03
CA GLN A 109 17.94 5.61 -9.02
C GLN A 109 17.46 5.83 -7.56
N ASP A 110 16.40 6.61 -7.37
CA ASP A 110 15.86 6.98 -6.06
C ASP A 110 14.71 6.03 -5.64
N ILE A 111 14.33 5.10 -6.51
CA ILE A 111 13.22 4.18 -6.29
C ILE A 111 13.73 2.89 -5.64
N ILE A 112 13.01 2.46 -4.60
CA ILE A 112 13.17 1.14 -3.96
C ILE A 112 11.95 0.28 -4.22
N THR A 113 12.14 -1.02 -4.10
CA THR A 113 11.08 -2.03 -4.31
C THR A 113 10.79 -2.80 -3.02
N PRO A 114 9.58 -3.36 -2.86
CA PRO A 114 9.13 -3.87 -1.56
C PRO A 114 9.72 -5.24 -1.15
N GLU A 115 10.31 -6.01 -2.07
CA GLU A 115 10.87 -7.31 -1.73
C GLU A 115 12.10 -7.17 -0.80
N LEU A 116 12.26 -8.10 0.16
CA LEU A 116 13.40 -8.15 1.07
C LEU A 116 14.70 -8.37 0.30
N LYS A 117 15.78 -7.69 0.71
CA LYS A 117 17.05 -7.63 -0.04
C LYS A 117 18.12 -8.56 0.51
N LYS A 118 18.25 -8.67 1.84
CA LYS A 118 19.38 -9.38 2.42
C LYS A 118 19.11 -9.93 3.82
N ALA A 119 19.45 -11.21 4.02
CA ALA A 119 19.46 -11.80 5.35
C ALA A 119 20.43 -11.07 6.29
N GLY A 120 20.03 -10.91 7.54
CA GLY A 120 20.72 -10.15 8.56
C GLY A 120 20.29 -8.68 8.66
N ASN A 121 19.59 -8.15 7.66
CA ASN A 121 18.98 -6.83 7.76
C ASN A 121 17.85 -6.85 8.82
N LYS A 122 17.56 -5.69 9.38
CA LYS A 122 16.52 -5.49 10.38
C LYS A 122 15.20 -5.07 9.73
N LEU A 123 14.11 -5.41 10.39
CA LEU A 123 12.78 -4.94 10.03
C LEU A 123 12.31 -3.94 11.08
N VAL A 124 11.86 -2.79 10.61
CA VAL A 124 11.35 -1.71 11.46
C VAL A 124 9.93 -1.33 11.06
N TRP A 125 9.13 -0.99 12.06
CA TRP A 125 7.81 -0.43 11.91
C TRP A 125 7.87 1.09 12.06
N LEU A 126 7.47 1.80 11.02
CA LEU A 126 7.43 3.25 10.91
C LEU A 126 5.97 3.68 11.04
N LYS A 127 5.59 4.14 12.24
CA LYS A 127 4.20 4.50 12.57
C LYS A 127 3.90 5.93 12.18
N ILE A 128 2.64 6.19 11.81
CA ILE A 128 2.09 7.53 11.76
C ILE A 128 1.32 7.84 13.04
N GLU A 129 1.29 9.11 13.42
CA GLU A 129 0.50 9.57 14.57
C GLU A 129 -0.96 9.76 14.17
N ARG A 130 -1.88 9.35 15.08
CA ARG A 130 -3.33 9.48 14.94
C ARG A 130 -3.90 10.19 16.16
N ASP A 131 -4.97 10.95 15.95
CA ASP A 131 -5.71 11.60 17.02
C ASP A 131 -6.69 10.65 17.72
N GLU A 132 -7.46 11.17 18.67
CA GLU A 132 -8.49 10.43 19.44
C GLU A 132 -9.66 9.90 18.59
N ASN A 133 -9.79 10.36 17.35
CA ASN A 133 -10.81 9.91 16.40
C ASN A 133 -10.22 8.96 15.35
N ASP A 134 -9.03 8.42 15.58
CA ASP A 134 -8.27 7.59 14.64
C ASP A 134 -8.00 8.29 13.29
N LEU A 135 -7.87 9.63 13.28
CA LEU A 135 -7.51 10.40 12.09
C LEU A 135 -6.02 10.75 12.09
N PRO A 136 -5.36 10.83 10.91
CA PRO A 136 -3.95 11.19 10.82
C PRO A 136 -3.69 12.60 11.38
N VAL A 137 -2.69 12.75 12.24
CA VAL A 137 -2.15 14.05 12.65
C VAL A 137 -1.21 14.53 11.55
N TYR A 138 -1.77 15.21 10.53
CA TYR A 138 -1.09 15.45 9.25
C TYR A 138 0.28 16.10 9.37
N GLU A 139 0.48 17.05 10.29
CA GLU A 139 1.78 17.69 10.52
C GLU A 139 2.84 16.65 10.90
N LYS A 140 2.49 15.72 11.82
CA LYS A 140 3.37 14.63 12.25
C LYS A 140 3.58 13.57 11.18
N VAL A 141 2.52 13.26 10.43
CA VAL A 141 2.60 12.32 9.30
C VAL A 141 3.55 12.85 8.23
N MET A 142 3.45 14.13 7.87
CA MET A 142 4.33 14.77 6.89
C MET A 142 5.79 14.82 7.37
N GLU A 143 6.01 15.12 8.65
CA GLU A 143 7.35 15.06 9.26
C GLU A 143 7.94 13.66 9.14
N GLN A 144 7.19 12.63 9.52
CA GLN A 144 7.61 11.22 9.46
C GLN A 144 7.89 10.78 8.02
N TYR A 145 7.00 11.10 7.07
CA TYR A 145 7.20 10.74 5.66
C TYR A 145 8.40 11.46 5.04
N GLY A 146 8.68 12.70 5.43
CA GLY A 146 9.89 13.42 5.03
C GLY A 146 11.16 12.73 5.53
N LYS A 147 11.18 12.28 6.79
CA LYS A 147 12.29 11.51 7.39
C LYS A 147 12.47 10.16 6.68
N ILE A 148 11.39 9.43 6.39
CA ILE A 148 11.44 8.16 5.66
C ILE A 148 12.02 8.36 4.26
N HIS A 149 11.56 9.37 3.54
CA HIS A 149 12.13 9.72 2.23
C HIS A 149 13.63 10.01 2.32
N GLU A 150 14.07 10.78 3.31
CA GLU A 150 15.50 11.05 3.55
C GLU A 150 16.30 9.75 3.80
N ASP A 151 15.77 8.84 4.63
CA ASP A 151 16.42 7.57 4.93
C ASP A 151 16.54 6.66 3.71
N ILE A 152 15.53 6.65 2.84
CA ILE A 152 15.57 5.95 1.55
C ILE A 152 16.63 6.57 0.64
N GLN A 153 16.65 7.89 0.47
CA GLN A 153 17.60 8.59 -0.39
C GLN A 153 19.06 8.40 0.06
N LYS A 154 19.28 8.19 1.35
CA LYS A 154 20.60 7.90 1.92
C LYS A 154 20.96 6.41 1.96
N GLY A 155 20.09 5.54 1.46
CA GLY A 155 20.28 4.08 1.43
C GLY A 155 20.21 3.42 2.81
N ARG A 156 19.66 4.10 3.83
CA ARG A 156 19.42 3.53 5.16
C ARG A 156 18.20 2.61 5.18
N ILE A 157 17.21 2.90 4.34
CA ILE A 157 16.08 2.02 4.05
C ILE A 157 16.26 1.48 2.63
N VAL A 158 16.25 0.15 2.47
CA VAL A 158 16.51 -0.52 1.19
C VAL A 158 15.29 -1.21 0.61
N SER A 159 14.25 -1.39 1.40
CA SER A 159 12.96 -1.94 1.02
C SER A 159 11.89 -1.39 1.95
N ALA A 160 10.69 -1.09 1.46
CA ALA A 160 9.58 -0.67 2.29
C ALA A 160 8.23 -1.10 1.70
N TYR A 161 7.24 -1.30 2.59
CA TYR A 161 5.87 -1.67 2.25
C TYR A 161 4.88 -0.87 3.11
N ALA A 162 3.92 -0.23 2.47
CA ALA A 162 2.84 0.48 3.18
C ALA A 162 1.83 -0.51 3.73
N LEU A 163 1.50 -0.40 5.01
CA LEU A 163 0.53 -1.25 5.68
C LEU A 163 -0.90 -0.94 5.25
N ASP A 164 -1.70 -1.99 5.22
CA ASP A 164 -3.12 -1.95 4.91
C ASP A 164 -3.96 -2.52 6.08
N ARG A 165 -5.18 -2.92 5.81
CA ARG A 165 -6.08 -3.54 6.81
C ARG A 165 -5.62 -4.89 7.34
N HIS A 166 -4.65 -5.55 6.72
CA HIS A 166 -4.18 -6.88 7.10
C HIS A 166 -2.95 -6.85 8.01
N GLY A 167 -2.45 -5.65 8.34
CA GLY A 167 -1.40 -5.45 9.32
C GLY A 167 -0.01 -5.95 8.90
N ILE A 168 0.84 -6.09 9.89
CA ILE A 168 2.27 -6.41 9.74
C ILE A 168 2.48 -7.78 9.11
N ALA A 169 1.71 -8.80 9.55
CA ALA A 169 1.90 -10.17 9.08
C ALA A 169 1.74 -10.28 7.54
N SER A 170 0.73 -9.62 6.98
CA SER A 170 0.52 -9.58 5.53
C SER A 170 1.64 -8.82 4.81
N ALA A 171 2.09 -7.69 5.35
CA ALA A 171 3.14 -6.88 4.76
C ALA A 171 4.47 -7.65 4.67
N VAL A 172 4.95 -8.19 5.79
CA VAL A 172 6.21 -8.95 5.82
C VAL A 172 6.15 -10.21 4.96
N SER A 173 4.98 -10.87 4.87
CA SER A 173 4.79 -12.02 3.98
C SER A 173 4.99 -11.64 2.52
N LYS A 174 4.36 -10.55 2.08
CA LYS A 174 4.48 -10.06 0.69
C LYS A 174 5.91 -9.59 0.38
N MET A 175 6.57 -8.92 1.33
CA MET A 175 7.98 -8.53 1.19
C MET A 175 8.90 -9.77 1.06
N ALA A 176 8.59 -10.85 1.78
CA ALA A 176 9.37 -12.09 1.79
C ALA A 176 9.25 -12.90 0.47
N PHE A 177 8.07 -12.88 -0.18
CA PHE A 177 7.82 -13.71 -1.38
C PHE A 177 8.73 -13.34 -2.55
N GLY A 178 9.07 -12.05 -2.72
CA GLY A 178 9.79 -11.56 -3.90
C GLY A 178 11.16 -12.23 -4.11
N ASN A 179 11.99 -12.29 -3.09
CA ASN A 179 13.33 -12.90 -3.13
C ASN A 179 13.44 -14.20 -2.32
N GLY A 180 12.34 -14.70 -1.76
CA GLY A 180 12.32 -15.94 -1.01
C GLY A 180 13.08 -15.88 0.32
N LEU A 181 13.29 -14.69 0.87
CA LEU A 181 13.94 -14.48 2.16
C LEU A 181 12.91 -14.59 3.29
N GLY A 182 13.29 -15.26 4.37
CA GLY A 182 12.42 -15.42 5.51
C GLY A 182 12.44 -14.21 6.45
N VAL A 183 11.57 -14.29 7.45
CA VAL A 183 11.41 -13.25 8.48
C VAL A 183 11.30 -13.90 9.85
N GLN A 184 12.09 -13.40 10.80
CA GLN A 184 11.93 -13.65 12.24
C GLN A 184 11.38 -12.40 12.88
N LEU A 185 10.11 -12.42 13.32
CA LEU A 185 9.51 -11.32 14.08
C LEU A 185 9.79 -11.47 15.56
N GLU A 186 9.98 -10.33 16.24
CA GLU A 186 10.18 -10.24 17.68
C GLU A 186 8.86 -10.46 18.41
N THR A 187 8.90 -11.22 19.52
CA THR A 187 7.71 -11.49 20.36
C THR A 187 7.29 -10.29 21.21
N THR A 188 8.06 -9.22 21.19
CA THR A 188 7.71 -7.90 21.77
C THR A 188 6.61 -7.19 20.98
N VAL A 189 6.42 -7.53 19.72
CA VAL A 189 5.27 -7.08 18.92
C VAL A 189 4.03 -7.81 19.40
N ASP A 190 3.00 -7.07 19.83
CA ASP A 190 1.75 -7.69 20.29
C ASP A 190 1.10 -8.48 19.13
N LYS A 191 0.59 -9.68 19.44
CA LYS A 191 -0.10 -10.52 18.44
C LYS A 191 -1.26 -9.81 17.73
N LYS A 192 -1.97 -8.92 18.45
CA LYS A 192 -3.05 -8.14 17.85
C LYS A 192 -2.53 -7.17 16.78
N ASP A 193 -1.34 -6.56 16.99
CA ASP A 193 -0.75 -5.60 16.07
C ASP A 193 -0.25 -6.28 14.78
N LEU A 194 0.05 -7.60 14.83
CA LEU A 194 0.39 -8.37 13.63
C LEU A 194 -0.74 -8.36 12.57
N PHE A 195 -1.99 -8.28 13.01
CA PHE A 195 -3.18 -8.39 12.17
C PHE A 195 -4.09 -7.16 12.21
N ALA A 196 -3.74 -6.16 13.03
CA ALA A 196 -4.53 -4.93 13.12
C ALA A 196 -4.37 -4.07 11.88
N PRO A 197 -5.44 -3.39 11.44
CA PRO A 197 -5.35 -2.35 10.41
C PRO A 197 -4.35 -1.26 10.82
N ALA A 198 -3.47 -0.88 9.90
CA ALA A 198 -2.45 0.14 10.17
C ALA A 198 -2.19 1.01 8.93
N PHE A 199 -3.27 1.48 8.29
CA PHE A 199 -3.18 2.31 7.08
C PHE A 199 -2.28 3.53 7.29
N GLY A 200 -1.35 3.74 6.38
CA GLY A 200 -0.39 4.84 6.44
C GLY A 200 0.92 4.54 7.15
N ASP A 201 0.96 3.50 8.00
CA ASP A 201 2.21 3.01 8.56
C ASP A 201 3.01 2.26 7.50
N LEU A 202 4.31 2.10 7.69
CA LEU A 202 5.17 1.32 6.80
C LEU A 202 5.97 0.27 7.59
N ILE A 203 6.29 -0.84 6.91
CA ILE A 203 7.40 -1.72 7.31
C ILE A 203 8.57 -1.42 6.39
N ALA A 204 9.76 -1.30 6.97
CA ALA A 204 10.97 -1.09 6.19
C ALA A 204 12.07 -2.10 6.56
N GLU A 205 12.87 -2.47 5.55
CA GLU A 205 14.09 -3.22 5.73
C GLU A 205 15.27 -2.27 5.79
N VAL A 206 16.10 -2.42 6.82
CA VAL A 206 17.23 -1.57 7.15
C VAL A 206 18.49 -2.42 7.27
N PRO A 207 19.60 -2.12 6.58
CA PRO A 207 20.88 -2.76 6.84
C PRO A 207 21.24 -2.66 8.33
N ALA A 208 21.71 -3.76 8.94
CA ALA A 208 21.92 -3.83 10.39
C ALA A 208 22.82 -2.71 10.95
N GLY A 209 23.79 -2.24 10.15
CA GLY A 209 24.69 -1.14 10.52
C GLY A 209 24.08 0.26 10.40
N GLU A 210 22.89 0.39 9.82
CA GLU A 210 22.24 1.68 9.56
C GLU A 210 21.05 1.97 10.52
N VAL A 211 20.65 1.03 11.36
CA VAL A 211 19.50 1.20 12.25
C VAL A 211 19.63 2.42 13.15
N GLU A 212 20.79 2.59 13.78
CA GLU A 212 21.07 3.74 14.66
C GLU A 212 21.21 5.08 13.90
N ASN A 213 21.31 5.04 12.59
CA ASN A 213 21.46 6.21 11.72
C ASN A 213 20.12 6.68 11.15
N LEU A 214 19.02 5.95 11.37
CA LEU A 214 17.70 6.36 10.93
C LEU A 214 17.29 7.70 11.55
N VAL A 215 16.73 8.58 10.73
CA VAL A 215 16.13 9.84 11.21
C VAL A 215 14.63 9.73 11.40
N ALA A 216 13.99 8.75 10.73
CA ALA A 216 12.59 8.41 10.95
C ALA A 216 12.37 7.78 12.33
N ASP A 217 11.24 8.05 12.94
CA ASP A 217 10.83 7.41 14.18
C ASP A 217 10.44 5.96 13.90
N TYR A 218 11.05 4.99 14.60
CA TYR A 218 10.89 3.56 14.31
C TYR A 218 10.73 2.69 15.56
N THR A 219 10.21 1.49 15.34
CA THR A 219 10.24 0.39 16.30
C THR A 219 10.84 -0.82 15.59
N GLU A 220 11.93 -1.41 16.10
CA GLU A 220 12.44 -2.67 15.56
C GLU A 220 11.44 -3.79 15.85
N ILE A 221 11.12 -4.59 14.82
CA ILE A 221 10.10 -5.65 14.91
C ILE A 221 10.63 -7.02 14.51
N GLY A 222 11.85 -7.12 14.03
CA GLY A 222 12.43 -8.39 13.61
C GLY A 222 13.62 -8.27 12.69
N ALA A 223 13.95 -9.37 12.04
CA ALA A 223 15.06 -9.47 11.12
C ALA A 223 14.72 -10.35 9.91
N VAL A 224 15.41 -10.09 8.81
CA VAL A 224 15.40 -10.89 7.60
C VAL A 224 16.30 -12.11 7.78
N THR A 225 15.86 -13.30 7.36
CA THR A 225 16.59 -14.56 7.48
C THR A 225 16.80 -15.23 6.12
N GLU A 226 17.83 -16.10 6.02
CA GLU A 226 18.04 -16.92 4.82
C GLU A 226 17.03 -18.07 4.71
N GLU A 227 16.57 -18.58 5.84
CA GLU A 227 15.60 -19.66 5.87
C GLU A 227 14.23 -19.16 5.41
N ALA A 228 13.68 -19.78 4.38
CA ALA A 228 12.42 -19.38 3.72
C ALA A 228 11.18 -19.67 4.57
N VAL A 229 11.10 -19.05 5.76
CA VAL A 229 10.01 -19.17 6.72
C VAL A 229 9.60 -17.80 7.28
N LEU A 230 8.34 -17.70 7.68
CA LEU A 230 7.84 -16.62 8.52
C LEU A 230 7.74 -17.16 9.95
N ALA A 231 8.46 -16.55 10.88
CA ALA A 231 8.54 -17.00 12.26
C ALA A 231 8.14 -15.91 13.26
N TYR A 232 7.36 -16.32 14.28
CA TYR A 232 7.01 -15.49 15.42
C TYR A 232 6.93 -16.38 16.68
N GLY A 233 7.86 -16.23 17.62
CA GLY A 233 8.01 -17.13 18.75
C GLY A 233 8.20 -18.58 18.31
N ASP A 234 7.33 -19.47 18.76
CA ASP A 234 7.35 -20.91 18.42
C ASP A 234 6.57 -21.23 17.14
N VAL A 235 5.93 -20.23 16.49
CA VAL A 235 5.13 -20.43 15.28
C VAL A 235 6.00 -20.16 14.06
N THR A 236 6.03 -21.12 13.14
CA THR A 236 6.70 -20.99 11.84
C THR A 236 5.77 -21.42 10.71
N ILE A 237 5.81 -20.69 9.61
CA ILE A 237 5.07 -21.00 8.39
C ILE A 237 6.06 -20.93 7.22
N SER A 238 6.10 -21.95 6.36
CA SER A 238 6.94 -21.89 5.17
C SER A 238 6.45 -20.82 4.20
N LEU A 239 7.37 -20.10 3.53
CA LEU A 239 6.99 -19.12 2.52
C LEU A 239 6.15 -19.72 1.42
N LYS A 240 6.46 -20.95 1.01
CA LYS A 240 5.68 -21.70 0.00
C LYS A 240 4.23 -21.89 0.41
N GLU A 241 3.96 -22.24 1.66
CA GLU A 241 2.61 -22.41 2.18
C GLU A 241 1.87 -21.06 2.23
N ALA A 242 2.52 -20.03 2.74
CA ALA A 242 1.97 -18.67 2.81
C ALA A 242 1.65 -18.11 1.42
N GLU A 243 2.56 -18.26 0.45
CA GLU A 243 2.37 -17.81 -0.93
C GLU A 243 1.23 -18.57 -1.62
N GLN A 244 1.14 -19.90 -1.44
CA GLN A 244 0.05 -20.70 -1.97
C GLN A 244 -1.31 -20.27 -1.39
N ALA A 245 -1.38 -20.01 -0.09
CA ALA A 245 -2.60 -19.51 0.54
C ALA A 245 -3.04 -18.15 -0.04
N TRP A 246 -2.08 -17.25 -0.29
CA TRP A 246 -2.35 -15.93 -0.86
C TRP A 246 -2.76 -16.00 -2.34
N THR A 247 -2.01 -16.69 -3.17
CA THR A 247 -2.24 -16.76 -4.63
C THR A 247 -3.40 -17.70 -4.99
N GLY A 248 -3.68 -18.72 -4.19
CA GLY A 248 -4.70 -19.73 -4.46
C GLY A 248 -6.15 -19.27 -4.23
N THR A 249 -6.38 -18.12 -3.60
CA THR A 249 -7.71 -17.69 -3.17
C THR A 249 -8.71 -17.57 -4.35
N LEU A 250 -8.29 -17.01 -5.47
CA LEU A 250 -9.13 -16.80 -6.65
C LEU A 250 -8.90 -17.82 -7.77
N GLU A 251 -7.97 -18.75 -7.61
CA GLU A 251 -7.56 -19.67 -8.69
C GLU A 251 -8.72 -20.50 -9.26
N LYS A 252 -9.73 -20.85 -8.43
CA LYS A 252 -10.91 -21.60 -8.86
C LYS A 252 -11.92 -20.78 -9.67
N VAL A 253 -11.89 -19.45 -9.51
CA VAL A 253 -12.85 -18.52 -10.14
C VAL A 253 -12.18 -17.78 -11.29
N PHE A 254 -10.92 -17.44 -11.14
CA PHE A 254 -10.11 -16.75 -12.11
C PHE A 254 -8.70 -17.36 -12.14
N ALA A 255 -8.53 -18.38 -12.93
CA ALA A 255 -7.29 -19.13 -13.03
C ALA A 255 -6.15 -18.25 -13.58
N THR A 256 -4.96 -18.33 -12.96
CA THR A 256 -3.73 -17.64 -13.41
C THR A 256 -3.27 -18.11 -14.78
N LYS A 257 -3.59 -19.35 -15.15
CA LYS A 257 -3.32 -19.92 -16.48
C LYS A 257 -4.61 -20.42 -17.10
N SER A 258 -4.90 -19.99 -18.32
CA SER A 258 -5.99 -20.60 -19.08
C SER A 258 -5.58 -22.00 -19.55
N ALA A 259 -6.54 -22.92 -19.59
CA ALA A 259 -6.30 -24.28 -20.12
C ALA A 259 -5.83 -24.28 -21.59
N ALA A 260 -6.13 -23.23 -22.35
CA ALA A 260 -5.74 -23.07 -23.74
C ALA A 260 -4.29 -22.59 -23.91
N ASP A 261 -3.69 -22.01 -22.87
CA ASP A 261 -2.37 -21.36 -22.94
C ASP A 261 -1.26 -22.20 -22.27
N SER A 262 -1.61 -23.31 -21.61
CA SER A 262 -0.65 -24.11 -20.84
C SER A 262 0.49 -24.69 -21.67
N ASP A 263 0.29 -24.86 -22.99
CA ASP A 263 1.25 -25.52 -23.90
C ASP A 263 1.75 -24.60 -25.04
N LYS A 264 1.27 -23.34 -25.10
CA LYS A 264 1.76 -22.41 -26.11
C LYS A 264 3.07 -21.78 -25.65
N LYS A 265 4.16 -22.16 -26.34
CA LYS A 265 5.38 -21.35 -26.29
C LYS A 265 5.08 -20.00 -26.98
N VAL A 266 5.13 -18.93 -26.19
CA VAL A 266 5.11 -17.58 -26.74
C VAL A 266 6.45 -17.38 -27.45
N GLU A 267 6.43 -17.24 -28.78
CA GLU A 267 7.61 -16.78 -29.51
C GLU A 267 7.88 -15.32 -29.09
N GLU A 268 9.03 -15.07 -28.49
CA GLU A 268 9.50 -13.71 -28.25
C GLU A 268 9.65 -13.00 -29.60
N LYS A 269 8.72 -12.12 -29.92
CA LYS A 269 8.91 -11.18 -31.02
C LYS A 269 9.78 -10.04 -30.50
N LEU A 270 11.06 -10.09 -30.82
CA LEU A 270 11.95 -8.94 -30.69
C LEU A 270 11.53 -7.91 -31.74
N PHE A 271 10.92 -6.82 -31.28
CA PHE A 271 10.65 -5.68 -32.14
C PHE A 271 11.96 -4.91 -32.34
N ASN A 272 12.39 -4.80 -33.62
CA ASN A 272 13.49 -3.91 -33.97
C ASN A 272 12.99 -2.47 -33.82
N THR A 273 13.60 -1.68 -32.95
CA THR A 273 13.24 -0.27 -32.75
C THR A 273 13.39 0.58 -34.00
N ALA A 274 14.15 0.11 -35.02
CA ALA A 274 14.25 0.77 -36.32
C ALA A 274 12.94 0.73 -37.15
N ASP A 275 12.02 -0.18 -36.80
CA ASP A 275 10.73 -0.32 -37.52
C ASP A 275 9.60 0.50 -36.85
N ILE A 276 9.90 1.26 -35.80
CA ILE A 276 8.92 2.13 -35.13
C ILE A 276 8.97 3.50 -35.82
N HIS A 277 8.04 3.75 -36.72
CA HIS A 277 7.82 5.09 -37.27
C HIS A 277 6.92 5.90 -36.33
N ILE A 278 7.49 6.88 -35.63
CA ILE A 278 6.73 7.87 -34.86
C ILE A 278 6.25 8.92 -35.87
N CYS A 279 4.97 8.89 -36.21
CA CYS A 279 4.35 10.00 -36.96
C CYS A 279 4.10 11.14 -36.00
N SER A 280 4.90 12.20 -36.04
CA SER A 280 4.57 13.49 -35.44
C SER A 280 3.51 14.18 -36.27
N HIS A 281 2.32 14.43 -35.74
CA HIS A 281 1.32 15.33 -36.31
C HIS A 281 1.50 16.73 -35.73
#